data_d4314836b15f5ac67f4beeaf5d6975bd
#
_entry.id   d4314836b15f5ac67f4beeaf5d6975bd
#
_cell.length_a   1.000
_cell.length_b   1.000
_cell.length_c   1.000
_cell.angle_alpha   90.00
_cell.angle_beta   90.00
_cell.angle_gamma   90.00
#
_symmetry.space_group_name_H-M   'P 1'
#
loop_
_entity.id
_entity.type
_entity.pdbx_description
1 polymer ?
#
loop_
_entity_poly.entity_id
_entity_poly.type
_entity_poly.pdbx_seq_one_letter_code
_entity_poly.pdbx_strand_id
1 'polypeptide(L)'
;MTDGSAQAPAGWYNDPHSPDRMRYFDGEMWTNHFHEPGKLPDIGSWLSSTFSVFGNYWQGAAAVALIVQIAGSLVIWGGVLFAARDIAIVNEELVNFTAGTAVIIIVLIVAGIVMQGIGWLAMSRFLHRAHYQANPTVADAFSHALRRLPRFLGVMVMLILAGFVAIMVIAVVTVAVAPVGVFLVVAVIPVVIWAATKLAFVFNAVAIAPTNVSAIRASAEVSGGRFWSVFGRIFLFTLALGLSVNVVTATLGGLASFVDPNAVALNFEIQNDDFLVQDFKVVDLLPSSGEFVVALVISSVIQAASGLISTSAFVRLYLDSGAPAELD
;
A
#
# COMPACT_ATOMS: atom_id res chain seq x y z
N MET A 1 -50.08 19.01 -13.99
CA MET A 1 -48.92 18.67 -14.86
C MET A 1 -47.68 18.92 -14.04
N THR A 2 -47.19 17.88 -13.33
CA THR A 2 -45.95 17.94 -12.56
C THR A 2 -44.82 17.67 -13.53
N ASP A 3 -44.10 18.73 -13.86
CA ASP A 3 -42.90 18.67 -14.70
C ASP A 3 -41.82 17.89 -13.91
N GLY A 4 -41.72 16.62 -14.19
CA GLY A 4 -40.70 15.74 -13.64
C GLY A 4 -39.37 16.01 -14.32
N SER A 5 -38.77 17.16 -14.03
CA SER A 5 -37.37 17.37 -14.35
C SER A 5 -36.56 16.36 -13.56
N ALA A 6 -36.19 15.25 -14.21
CA ALA A 6 -35.26 14.27 -13.64
C ALA A 6 -34.00 15.04 -13.25
N GLN A 7 -33.80 15.25 -11.95
CA GLN A 7 -32.58 15.87 -11.43
C GLN A 7 -31.40 14.99 -11.87
N ALA A 8 -30.40 15.61 -12.44
CA ALA A 8 -29.21 14.89 -12.88
C ALA A 8 -28.61 14.11 -11.70
N PRO A 9 -28.20 12.86 -11.87
CA PRO A 9 -27.55 12.11 -10.79
C PRO A 9 -26.25 12.78 -10.37
N ALA A 10 -25.81 12.51 -9.14
CA ALA A 10 -24.52 12.99 -8.67
C ALA A 10 -23.39 12.56 -9.62
N GLY A 11 -22.55 13.50 -10.03
CA GLY A 11 -21.51 13.23 -11.02
C GLY A 11 -20.72 14.45 -11.46
N TRP A 12 -19.72 14.23 -12.30
CA TRP A 12 -18.94 15.26 -12.94
C TRP A 12 -19.62 15.70 -14.24
N TYR A 13 -19.92 16.97 -14.36
CA TYR A 13 -20.51 17.58 -15.55
C TYR A 13 -19.67 18.79 -15.97
N ASN A 14 -19.79 19.19 -17.22
CA ASN A 14 -19.18 20.42 -17.66
C ASN A 14 -19.68 21.60 -16.81
N ASP A 15 -18.77 22.41 -16.30
CA ASP A 15 -19.13 23.57 -15.49
C ASP A 15 -19.96 24.55 -16.32
N PRO A 16 -21.19 24.89 -15.89
CA PRO A 16 -22.03 25.85 -16.63
C PRO A 16 -21.37 27.20 -16.84
N HIS A 17 -20.39 27.57 -16.00
CA HIS A 17 -19.71 28.87 -16.07
C HIS A 17 -18.35 28.82 -16.76
N SER A 18 -17.83 27.61 -17.06
CA SER A 18 -16.51 27.43 -17.67
C SER A 18 -16.43 26.07 -18.39
N PRO A 19 -16.63 26.02 -19.72
CA PRO A 19 -16.70 24.77 -20.47
C PRO A 19 -15.39 23.99 -20.50
N ASP A 20 -14.26 24.61 -20.14
CA ASP A 20 -12.93 23.96 -20.10
C ASP A 20 -12.69 23.13 -18.83
N ARG A 21 -13.63 23.17 -17.90
CA ARG A 21 -13.54 22.42 -16.63
C ARG A 21 -14.83 21.67 -16.32
N MET A 22 -14.71 20.60 -15.59
CA MET A 22 -15.83 19.88 -15.01
C MET A 22 -16.09 20.36 -13.58
N ARG A 23 -17.35 20.38 -13.18
CA ARG A 23 -17.79 20.68 -11.81
C ARG A 23 -18.61 19.52 -11.29
N TYR A 24 -18.43 19.18 -10.04
CA TYR A 24 -19.17 18.09 -9.42
C TYR A 24 -20.54 18.57 -8.96
N PHE A 25 -21.58 17.86 -9.42
CA PHE A 25 -22.96 18.00 -8.97
C PHE A 25 -23.26 16.88 -7.97
N ASP A 26 -23.75 17.17 -6.78
CA ASP A 26 -23.97 16.17 -5.72
C ASP A 26 -25.35 15.49 -5.77
N GLY A 27 -26.15 15.83 -6.78
CA GLY A 27 -27.53 15.40 -6.94
C GLY A 27 -28.55 16.47 -6.55
N GLU A 28 -28.14 17.50 -5.79
CA GLU A 28 -28.99 18.59 -5.34
C GLU A 28 -28.44 19.96 -5.80
N MET A 29 -27.12 20.15 -5.69
CA MET A 29 -26.48 21.42 -6.03
C MET A 29 -25.08 21.23 -6.63
N TRP A 30 -24.60 22.27 -7.28
CA TRP A 30 -23.24 22.36 -7.77
C TRP A 30 -22.26 22.59 -6.61
N THR A 31 -21.37 21.68 -6.38
CA THR A 31 -20.31 21.82 -5.36
C THR A 31 -19.20 22.75 -5.83
N ASN A 32 -18.28 23.12 -4.94
CA ASN A 32 -17.06 23.86 -5.30
C ASN A 32 -15.90 22.94 -5.74
N HIS A 33 -16.20 21.69 -6.10
CA HIS A 33 -15.21 20.78 -6.65
C HIS A 33 -15.12 20.95 -8.16
N PHE A 34 -13.93 21.33 -8.62
CA PHE A 34 -13.63 21.52 -10.03
C PHE A 34 -12.57 20.54 -10.49
N HIS A 35 -12.71 20.06 -11.70
CA HIS A 35 -11.74 19.19 -12.36
C HIS A 35 -11.47 19.75 -13.76
N GLU A 36 -10.19 20.06 -14.04
CA GLU A 36 -9.73 20.40 -15.39
C GLU A 36 -9.23 19.13 -16.06
N PRO A 37 -9.96 18.55 -17.05
CA PRO A 37 -9.51 17.35 -17.72
C PRO A 37 -8.11 17.52 -18.30
N GLY A 38 -7.21 16.63 -17.94
CA GLY A 38 -5.84 16.64 -18.44
C GLY A 38 -4.83 17.48 -17.64
N LYS A 39 -5.26 18.25 -16.63
CA LYS A 39 -4.36 19.04 -15.80
C LYS A 39 -4.40 18.54 -14.34
N LEU A 40 -3.25 18.14 -13.83
CA LEU A 40 -3.11 17.83 -12.40
C LEU A 40 -2.98 19.14 -11.60
N PRO A 41 -3.56 19.22 -10.38
CA PRO A 41 -3.39 20.39 -9.52
C PRO A 41 -1.89 20.61 -9.24
N ASP A 42 -1.52 21.80 -8.80
CA ASP A 42 -0.15 22.02 -8.32
C ASP A 42 0.16 21.14 -7.09
N ILE A 43 1.45 20.97 -6.79
CA ILE A 43 1.89 20.04 -5.72
C ILE A 43 1.36 20.48 -4.35
N GLY A 44 1.32 21.78 -4.08
CA GLY A 44 0.83 22.33 -2.82
C GLY A 44 -0.67 22.06 -2.64
N SER A 45 -1.48 22.34 -3.65
CA SER A 45 -2.91 22.04 -3.65
C SER A 45 -3.22 20.56 -3.53
N TRP A 46 -2.47 19.71 -4.22
CA TRP A 46 -2.60 18.25 -4.09
C TRP A 46 -2.27 17.78 -2.67
N LEU A 47 -1.16 18.22 -2.07
CA LEU A 47 -0.82 17.89 -0.69
C LEU A 47 -1.86 18.42 0.30
N SER A 48 -2.26 19.68 0.19
CA SER A 48 -3.31 20.26 1.03
C SER A 48 -4.60 19.45 0.98
N SER A 49 -5.05 19.07 -0.21
CA SER A 49 -6.26 18.26 -0.38
C SER A 49 -6.09 16.83 0.12
N THR A 50 -4.88 16.26 0.06
CA THR A 50 -4.55 14.95 0.65
C THR A 50 -4.77 14.95 2.16
N PHE A 51 -4.36 16.03 2.85
CA PHE A 51 -4.47 16.12 4.29
C PHE A 51 -5.82 16.64 4.77
N SER A 52 -6.57 17.38 3.96
CA SER A 52 -7.86 17.98 4.34
C SER A 52 -8.91 16.93 4.76
N VAL A 53 -8.86 15.73 4.19
CA VAL A 53 -9.76 14.62 4.53
C VAL A 53 -9.65 14.20 6.00
N PHE A 54 -8.49 14.39 6.62
CA PHE A 54 -8.28 14.02 8.02
C PHE A 54 -8.92 14.99 9.00
N GLY A 55 -9.25 16.23 8.60
CA GLY A 55 -9.91 17.18 9.48
C GLY A 55 -11.23 16.63 10.07
N ASN A 56 -12.05 16.01 9.21
CA ASN A 56 -13.37 15.52 9.60
C ASN A 56 -13.45 14.00 9.77
N TYR A 57 -12.57 13.22 9.14
CA TYR A 57 -12.70 11.76 9.01
C TYR A 57 -11.53 10.97 9.59
N TRP A 58 -10.60 11.60 10.32
CA TRP A 58 -9.38 10.96 10.81
C TRP A 58 -9.65 9.74 11.71
N GLN A 59 -10.71 9.78 12.56
CA GLN A 59 -11.03 8.68 13.47
C GLN A 59 -11.41 7.41 12.72
N GLY A 60 -12.30 7.53 11.72
CA GLY A 60 -12.69 6.39 10.88
C GLY A 60 -11.55 5.88 10.04
N ALA A 61 -10.75 6.77 9.45
CA ALA A 61 -9.58 6.41 8.67
C ALA A 61 -8.51 5.70 9.52
N ALA A 62 -8.21 6.22 10.72
CA ALA A 62 -7.31 5.59 11.68
C ALA A 62 -7.83 4.22 12.15
N ALA A 63 -9.14 4.09 12.39
CA ALA A 63 -9.74 2.82 12.76
C ALA A 63 -9.53 1.76 11.66
N VAL A 64 -9.80 2.09 10.38
CA VAL A 64 -9.55 1.16 9.27
C VAL A 64 -8.07 0.77 9.21
N ALA A 65 -7.15 1.75 9.30
CA ALA A 65 -5.73 1.52 9.24
C ALA A 65 -5.23 0.60 10.36
N LEU A 66 -5.62 0.89 11.61
CA LEU A 66 -5.18 0.13 12.78
C LEU A 66 -5.74 -1.29 12.82
N ILE A 67 -7.05 -1.47 12.52
CA ILE A 67 -7.67 -2.81 12.47
C ILE A 67 -6.88 -3.72 11.53
N VAL A 68 -6.58 -3.23 10.33
CA VAL A 68 -5.88 -4.02 9.32
C VAL A 68 -4.44 -4.27 9.71
N GLN A 69 -3.74 -3.23 10.15
CA GLN A 69 -2.32 -3.35 10.47
C GLN A 69 -2.10 -4.27 11.66
N ILE A 70 -2.89 -4.14 12.72
CA ILE A 70 -2.80 -5.01 13.89
C ILE A 70 -3.17 -6.45 13.53
N ALA A 71 -4.32 -6.65 12.87
CA ALA A 71 -4.77 -7.99 12.48
C ALA A 71 -3.77 -8.67 11.52
N GLY A 72 -3.28 -7.97 10.51
CA GLY A 72 -2.29 -8.47 9.56
C GLY A 72 -0.97 -8.81 10.25
N SER A 73 -0.48 -7.95 11.14
CA SER A 73 0.75 -8.18 11.90
C SER A 73 0.62 -9.38 12.84
N LEU A 74 -0.51 -9.54 13.53
CA LEU A 74 -0.75 -10.69 14.40
C LEU A 74 -0.78 -12.00 13.62
N VAL A 75 -1.41 -12.03 12.44
CA VAL A 75 -1.45 -13.24 11.60
C VAL A 75 -0.06 -13.60 11.09
N ILE A 76 0.68 -12.64 10.54
CA ILE A 76 2.00 -12.89 9.96
C ILE A 76 2.98 -13.24 11.09
N TRP A 77 3.21 -12.33 12.02
CA TRP A 77 4.25 -12.49 13.02
C TRP A 77 3.89 -13.53 14.09
N GLY A 78 2.67 -13.47 14.64
CA GLY A 78 2.23 -14.44 15.64
C GLY A 78 2.16 -15.85 15.07
N GLY A 79 1.70 -15.99 13.82
CA GLY A 79 1.63 -17.28 13.14
C GLY A 79 3.00 -17.83 12.74
N VAL A 80 3.88 -16.99 12.20
CA VAL A 80 5.26 -17.39 11.83
C VAL A 80 6.04 -17.79 13.06
N LEU A 81 5.97 -17.01 14.15
CA LEU A 81 6.62 -17.34 15.42
C LEU A 81 6.12 -18.65 16.00
N PHE A 82 4.80 -18.88 15.98
CA PHE A 82 4.22 -20.14 16.43
C PHE A 82 4.72 -21.32 15.59
N ALA A 83 4.80 -21.20 14.28
CA ALA A 83 5.27 -22.24 13.38
C ALA A 83 6.78 -22.48 13.50
N ALA A 84 7.55 -21.44 13.81
CA ALA A 84 9.01 -21.51 13.90
C ALA A 84 9.55 -21.84 15.32
N ARG A 85 8.68 -21.97 16.31
CA ARG A 85 9.08 -22.13 17.73
C ARG A 85 10.01 -23.33 18.01
N ASP A 86 9.89 -24.38 17.22
CA ASP A 86 10.66 -25.61 17.39
C ASP A 86 11.84 -25.73 16.41
N ILE A 87 12.00 -24.73 15.49
CA ILE A 87 13.11 -24.71 14.54
C ILE A 87 14.37 -24.29 15.28
N ALA A 88 15.45 -25.05 15.11
CA ALA A 88 16.75 -24.76 15.68
C ALA A 88 17.84 -24.83 14.60
N ILE A 89 18.95 -24.16 14.85
CA ILE A 89 20.21 -24.34 14.12
C ILE A 89 21.16 -25.08 15.02
N VAL A 90 21.58 -26.28 14.58
CA VAL A 90 22.48 -27.16 15.31
C VAL A 90 23.62 -27.57 14.36
N ASN A 91 24.86 -27.29 14.71
CA ASN A 91 26.02 -27.54 13.85
C ASN A 91 25.84 -26.98 12.42
N GLU A 92 25.36 -25.73 12.29
CA GLU A 92 25.09 -25.06 11.03
C GLU A 92 23.92 -25.67 10.20
N GLU A 93 23.24 -26.68 10.71
CA GLU A 93 22.10 -27.31 10.04
C GLU A 93 20.76 -26.87 10.65
N LEU A 94 19.77 -26.63 9.80
CA LEU A 94 18.40 -26.37 10.21
C LEU A 94 17.73 -27.68 10.68
N VAL A 95 17.43 -27.73 11.98
CA VAL A 95 16.78 -28.89 12.62
C VAL A 95 15.31 -28.59 12.86
N ASN A 96 14.47 -29.60 12.76
CA ASN A 96 13.00 -29.49 12.91
C ASN A 96 12.28 -28.65 11.87
N PHE A 97 12.97 -28.21 10.81
CA PHE A 97 12.31 -27.55 9.67
C PHE A 97 11.75 -28.60 8.72
N THR A 98 10.47 -28.89 8.84
CA THR A 98 9.79 -29.90 8.03
C THR A 98 9.03 -29.25 6.85
N ALA A 99 8.69 -30.04 5.84
CA ALA A 99 7.83 -29.59 4.76
C ALA A 99 6.47 -29.08 5.29
N GLY A 100 5.94 -29.67 6.37
CA GLY A 100 4.73 -29.20 7.05
C GLY A 100 4.89 -27.80 7.65
N THR A 101 6.01 -27.54 8.33
CA THR A 101 6.32 -26.22 8.88
C THR A 101 6.43 -25.18 7.77
N ALA A 102 7.12 -25.51 6.68
CA ALA A 102 7.23 -24.63 5.53
C ALA A 102 5.85 -24.28 4.92
N VAL A 103 4.98 -25.26 4.76
CA VAL A 103 3.62 -25.05 4.25
C VAL A 103 2.82 -24.15 5.18
N ILE A 104 2.88 -24.36 6.50
CA ILE A 104 2.19 -23.52 7.49
C ILE A 104 2.68 -22.07 7.38
N ILE A 105 3.98 -21.83 7.35
CA ILE A 105 4.56 -20.49 7.20
C ILE A 105 4.08 -19.82 5.91
N ILE A 106 4.11 -20.52 4.78
CA ILE A 106 3.64 -19.99 3.50
C ILE A 106 2.15 -19.61 3.58
N VAL A 107 1.31 -20.49 4.15
CA VAL A 107 -0.13 -20.21 4.31
C VAL A 107 -0.37 -18.97 5.16
N LEU A 108 0.37 -18.81 6.26
CA LEU A 108 0.25 -17.64 7.13
C LEU A 108 0.71 -16.35 6.45
N ILE A 109 1.81 -16.39 5.69
CA ILE A 109 2.27 -15.26 4.89
C ILE A 109 1.19 -14.87 3.86
N VAL A 110 0.65 -15.85 3.12
CA VAL A 110 -0.40 -15.60 2.13
C VAL A 110 -1.66 -15.03 2.79
N ALA A 111 -2.09 -15.57 3.93
CA ALA A 111 -3.22 -15.04 4.69
C ALA A 111 -2.98 -13.58 5.12
N GLY A 112 -1.79 -13.27 5.62
CA GLY A 112 -1.41 -11.91 5.99
C GLY A 112 -1.42 -10.95 4.79
N ILE A 113 -0.90 -11.37 3.64
CA ILE A 113 -0.94 -10.57 2.39
C ILE A 113 -2.40 -10.31 1.97
N VAL A 114 -3.27 -11.31 2.05
CA VAL A 114 -4.71 -11.14 1.74
C VAL A 114 -5.36 -10.16 2.71
N MET A 115 -5.05 -10.23 4.00
CA MET A 115 -5.56 -9.28 4.99
C MET A 115 -5.08 -7.85 4.73
N GLN A 116 -3.81 -7.66 4.39
CA GLN A 116 -3.29 -6.36 3.99
C GLN A 116 -3.99 -5.83 2.73
N GLY A 117 -4.29 -6.71 1.77
CA GLY A 117 -5.05 -6.37 0.57
C GLY A 117 -6.48 -5.90 0.89
N ILE A 118 -7.19 -6.61 1.78
CA ILE A 118 -8.51 -6.18 2.26
C ILE A 118 -8.42 -4.79 2.87
N GLY A 119 -7.40 -4.54 3.68
CA GLY A 119 -7.17 -3.25 4.29
C GLY A 119 -6.90 -2.14 3.31
N TRP A 120 -6.08 -2.39 2.32
CA TRP A 120 -5.82 -1.42 1.27
C TRP A 120 -7.09 -1.05 0.50
N LEU A 121 -7.91 -2.05 0.14
CA LEU A 121 -9.19 -1.84 -0.54
C LEU A 121 -10.16 -1.04 0.36
N ALA A 122 -10.29 -1.42 1.63
CA ALA A 122 -11.15 -0.74 2.59
C ALA A 122 -10.70 0.72 2.80
N MET A 123 -9.40 0.95 2.98
CA MET A 123 -8.85 2.29 3.13
C MET A 123 -9.09 3.15 1.89
N SER A 124 -8.83 2.60 0.69
CA SER A 124 -9.07 3.31 -0.58
C SER A 124 -10.54 3.70 -0.74
N ARG A 125 -11.48 2.80 -0.40
CA ARG A 125 -12.93 3.09 -0.43
C ARG A 125 -13.31 4.14 0.60
N PHE A 126 -12.84 4.00 1.84
CA PHE A 126 -13.13 4.96 2.91
C PHE A 126 -12.66 6.36 2.52
N LEU A 127 -11.42 6.51 2.09
CA LEU A 127 -10.84 7.79 1.69
C LEU A 127 -11.48 8.36 0.44
N HIS A 128 -11.84 7.51 -0.52
CA HIS A 128 -12.60 7.93 -1.69
C HIS A 128 -13.91 8.62 -1.28
N ARG A 129 -14.74 7.98 -0.44
CA ARG A 129 -15.98 8.58 0.05
C ARG A 129 -15.74 9.82 0.90
N ALA A 130 -14.70 9.83 1.72
CA ALA A 130 -14.32 10.97 2.55
C ALA A 130 -13.95 12.21 1.71
N HIS A 131 -13.24 12.02 0.59
CA HIS A 131 -12.92 13.11 -0.34
C HIS A 131 -14.16 13.74 -0.97
N TYR A 132 -15.24 12.98 -1.15
CA TYR A 132 -16.53 13.47 -1.66
C TYR A 132 -17.51 13.83 -0.53
N GLN A 133 -17.08 13.84 0.72
CA GLN A 133 -17.93 14.12 1.89
C GLN A 133 -19.18 13.22 1.99
N ALA A 134 -19.09 11.99 1.48
CA ALA A 134 -20.19 11.04 1.37
C ALA A 134 -20.36 10.16 2.64
N ASN A 135 -20.11 10.70 3.83
CA ASN A 135 -20.26 10.04 5.13
C ASN A 135 -19.69 8.61 5.16
N PRO A 136 -18.37 8.45 5.03
CA PRO A 136 -17.75 7.14 5.00
C PRO A 136 -17.93 6.42 6.34
N THR A 137 -18.25 5.13 6.30
CA THR A 137 -18.28 4.27 7.48
C THR A 137 -17.26 3.13 7.36
N VAL A 138 -16.71 2.73 8.51
CA VAL A 138 -15.75 1.61 8.57
C VAL A 138 -16.39 0.32 8.05
N ALA A 139 -17.65 0.06 8.42
CA ALA A 139 -18.39 -1.13 8.01
C ALA A 139 -18.61 -1.18 6.48
N ASP A 140 -19.00 -0.06 5.85
CA ASP A 140 -19.14 0.03 4.40
C ASP A 140 -17.79 -0.24 3.70
N ALA A 141 -16.72 0.37 4.20
CA ALA A 141 -15.39 0.19 3.65
C ALA A 141 -14.95 -1.28 3.61
N PHE A 142 -15.12 -2.01 4.72
CA PHE A 142 -14.78 -3.44 4.78
C PHE A 142 -15.74 -4.31 3.95
N SER A 143 -17.04 -4.05 3.97
CA SER A 143 -17.99 -4.79 3.16
C SER A 143 -17.72 -4.65 1.66
N HIS A 144 -17.36 -3.44 1.23
CA HIS A 144 -16.94 -3.18 -0.15
C HIS A 144 -15.62 -3.90 -0.49
N ALA A 145 -14.62 -3.84 0.40
CA ALA A 145 -13.35 -4.53 0.22
C ALA A 145 -13.52 -6.04 0.01
N LEU A 146 -14.36 -6.68 0.82
CA LEU A 146 -14.66 -8.11 0.69
C LEU A 146 -15.33 -8.44 -0.65
N ARG A 147 -16.24 -7.60 -1.13
CA ARG A 147 -16.87 -7.79 -2.47
C ARG A 147 -15.86 -7.62 -3.61
N ARG A 148 -14.86 -6.76 -3.45
CA ARG A 148 -13.79 -6.52 -4.45
C ARG A 148 -12.61 -7.48 -4.33
N LEU A 149 -12.57 -8.29 -3.26
CA LEU A 149 -11.46 -9.21 -2.99
C LEU A 149 -11.16 -10.18 -4.15
N PRO A 150 -12.15 -10.82 -4.82
CA PRO A 150 -11.84 -11.70 -5.95
C PRO A 150 -11.13 -10.97 -7.11
N ARG A 151 -11.54 -9.73 -7.39
CA ARG A 151 -10.90 -8.88 -8.40
C ARG A 151 -9.47 -8.51 -8.00
N PHE A 152 -9.26 -8.19 -6.72
CA PHE A 152 -7.93 -7.92 -6.16
C PHE A 152 -7.02 -9.12 -6.30
N LEU A 153 -7.47 -10.31 -5.89
CA LEU A 153 -6.68 -11.54 -5.99
C LEU A 153 -6.34 -11.88 -7.45
N GLY A 154 -7.30 -11.73 -8.37
CA GLY A 154 -7.05 -11.94 -9.80
C GLY A 154 -5.98 -11.01 -10.36
N VAL A 155 -6.04 -9.72 -10.04
CA VAL A 155 -5.01 -8.73 -10.44
C VAL A 155 -3.67 -9.04 -9.80
N MET A 156 -3.66 -9.40 -8.51
CA MET A 156 -2.44 -9.74 -7.77
C MET A 156 -1.73 -10.96 -8.38
N VAL A 157 -2.46 -12.05 -8.62
CA VAL A 157 -1.90 -13.25 -9.28
C VAL A 157 -1.34 -12.91 -10.64
N MET A 158 -2.05 -12.12 -11.44
CA MET A 158 -1.58 -11.72 -12.76
C MET A 158 -0.29 -10.89 -12.67
N LEU A 159 -0.18 -9.94 -11.73
CA LEU A 159 1.03 -9.14 -11.53
C LEU A 159 2.21 -9.99 -11.05
N ILE A 160 1.97 -10.95 -10.14
CA ILE A 160 2.99 -11.90 -9.69
C ILE A 160 3.51 -12.75 -10.86
N LEU A 161 2.60 -13.31 -11.67
CA LEU A 161 2.98 -14.11 -12.84
C LEU A 161 3.74 -13.28 -13.88
N ALA A 162 3.28 -12.06 -14.16
CA ALA A 162 3.98 -11.15 -15.07
C ALA A 162 5.37 -10.78 -14.56
N GLY A 163 5.50 -10.50 -13.25
CA GLY A 163 6.78 -10.23 -12.59
C GLY A 163 7.73 -11.45 -12.65
N PHE A 164 7.21 -12.65 -12.38
CA PHE A 164 7.97 -13.88 -12.45
C PHE A 164 8.50 -14.13 -13.87
N VAL A 165 7.65 -14.01 -14.89
CA VAL A 165 8.06 -14.15 -16.29
C VAL A 165 9.12 -13.12 -16.65
N ALA A 166 8.96 -11.85 -16.25
CA ALA A 166 9.93 -10.80 -16.49
C ALA A 166 11.30 -11.13 -15.86
N ILE A 167 11.32 -11.57 -14.60
CA ILE A 167 12.56 -11.98 -13.91
C ILE A 167 13.22 -13.16 -14.63
N MET A 168 12.45 -14.18 -15.03
CA MET A 168 12.97 -15.33 -15.75
C MET A 168 13.58 -14.94 -17.10
N VAL A 169 12.91 -14.06 -17.86
CA VAL A 169 13.43 -13.55 -19.13
C VAL A 169 14.75 -12.80 -18.90
N ILE A 170 14.79 -11.90 -17.91
CA ILE A 170 16.02 -11.16 -17.58
C ILE A 170 17.14 -12.11 -17.18
N ALA A 171 16.87 -13.11 -16.33
CA ALA A 171 17.86 -14.10 -15.89
C ALA A 171 18.43 -14.89 -17.09
N VAL A 172 17.56 -15.43 -17.96
CA VAL A 172 17.97 -16.20 -19.14
C VAL A 172 18.84 -15.35 -20.08
N VAL A 173 18.42 -14.11 -20.35
CA VAL A 173 19.17 -13.21 -21.24
C VAL A 173 20.51 -12.83 -20.63
N THR A 174 20.56 -12.56 -19.31
CA THR A 174 21.81 -12.21 -18.61
C THR A 174 22.82 -13.36 -18.65
N VAL A 175 22.37 -14.61 -18.50
CA VAL A 175 23.23 -15.79 -18.58
C VAL A 175 23.67 -16.08 -20.03
N ALA A 176 22.76 -15.96 -21.00
CA ALA A 176 23.04 -16.25 -22.40
C ALA A 176 24.01 -15.25 -23.04
N VAL A 177 24.01 -13.99 -22.59
CA VAL A 177 24.81 -12.89 -23.19
C VAL A 177 25.63 -12.20 -22.11
N ALA A 178 26.47 -12.96 -21.41
CA ALA A 178 27.22 -12.49 -20.21
C ALA A 178 27.93 -11.14 -20.37
N PRO A 179 28.59 -10.79 -21.52
CA PRO A 179 29.21 -9.47 -21.67
C PRO A 179 28.20 -8.30 -21.75
N VAL A 180 26.95 -8.60 -22.18
CA VAL A 180 25.87 -7.60 -22.34
C VAL A 180 24.98 -7.53 -21.11
N GLY A 181 25.08 -8.51 -20.21
CA GLY A 181 24.21 -8.61 -19.02
C GLY A 181 24.21 -7.36 -18.16
N VAL A 182 25.37 -6.72 -17.94
CA VAL A 182 25.47 -5.49 -17.17
C VAL A 182 24.70 -4.35 -17.84
N PHE A 183 24.80 -4.21 -19.15
CA PHE A 183 24.07 -3.17 -19.91
C PHE A 183 22.56 -3.43 -19.89
N LEU A 184 22.15 -4.71 -19.92
CA LEU A 184 20.73 -5.07 -19.83
C LEU A 184 20.13 -4.72 -18.46
N VAL A 185 20.85 -4.97 -17.35
CA VAL A 185 20.39 -4.59 -16.02
C VAL A 185 20.16 -3.07 -15.95
N VAL A 186 21.08 -2.28 -16.49
CA VAL A 186 20.92 -0.81 -16.52
C VAL A 186 19.74 -0.39 -17.41
N ALA A 187 19.56 -1.04 -18.57
CA ALA A 187 18.46 -0.74 -19.49
C ALA A 187 17.07 -1.14 -18.93
N VAL A 188 17.01 -2.11 -18.03
CA VAL A 188 15.77 -2.54 -17.37
C VAL A 188 15.25 -1.48 -16.38
N ILE A 189 16.15 -0.69 -15.75
CA ILE A 189 15.74 0.32 -14.74
C ILE A 189 14.68 1.29 -15.28
N PRO A 190 14.84 1.95 -16.44
CA PRO A 190 13.79 2.83 -16.98
C PRO A 190 12.47 2.11 -17.27
N VAL A 191 12.53 0.85 -17.72
CA VAL A 191 11.34 0.04 -18.00
C VAL A 191 10.60 -0.29 -16.70
N VAL A 192 11.31 -0.64 -15.65
CA VAL A 192 10.74 -0.89 -14.31
C VAL A 192 10.12 0.38 -13.75
N ILE A 193 10.80 1.53 -13.83
CA ILE A 193 10.25 2.82 -13.40
C ILE A 193 8.98 3.15 -14.17
N TRP A 194 8.98 2.96 -15.48
CA TRP A 194 7.82 3.19 -16.33
C TRP A 194 6.65 2.27 -15.95
N ALA A 195 6.90 0.97 -15.82
CA ALA A 195 5.88 -0.01 -15.43
C ALA A 195 5.35 0.24 -14.02
N ALA A 196 6.22 0.51 -13.05
CA ALA A 196 5.85 0.84 -11.68
C ALA A 196 4.95 2.08 -11.61
N THR A 197 5.26 3.13 -12.37
CA THR A 197 4.43 4.33 -12.44
C THR A 197 3.05 4.05 -13.06
N LYS A 198 3.00 3.23 -14.11
CA LYS A 198 1.74 2.82 -14.77
C LYS A 198 0.87 1.95 -13.87
N LEU A 199 1.46 1.15 -13.01
CA LEU A 199 0.78 0.20 -12.14
C LEU A 199 0.59 0.72 -10.70
N ALA A 200 1.14 1.90 -10.37
CA ALA A 200 1.12 2.45 -9.01
C ALA A 200 -0.29 2.58 -8.42
N PHE A 201 -1.30 2.78 -9.26
CA PHE A 201 -2.69 2.98 -8.85
C PHE A 201 -3.57 1.75 -9.04
N VAL A 202 -3.02 0.59 -9.42
CA VAL A 202 -3.81 -0.57 -9.79
C VAL A 202 -4.72 -1.05 -8.64
N PHE A 203 -4.23 -1.02 -7.41
CA PHE A 203 -5.03 -1.42 -6.24
C PHE A 203 -6.08 -0.38 -5.86
N ASN A 204 -5.79 0.91 -6.04
CA ASN A 204 -6.80 1.97 -5.91
C ASN A 204 -7.87 1.81 -6.99
N ALA A 205 -7.50 1.50 -8.23
CA ALA A 205 -8.44 1.23 -9.31
C ALA A 205 -9.28 -0.04 -9.05
N VAL A 206 -8.72 -1.10 -8.44
CA VAL A 206 -9.51 -2.26 -7.99
C VAL A 206 -10.58 -1.84 -7.01
N ALA A 207 -10.25 -0.96 -6.06
CA ALA A 207 -11.17 -0.51 -5.01
C ALA A 207 -12.24 0.46 -5.52
N ILE A 208 -11.88 1.37 -6.43
CA ILE A 208 -12.68 2.56 -6.73
C ILE A 208 -13.28 2.54 -8.14
N ALA A 209 -12.58 1.96 -9.13
CA ALA A 209 -13.06 1.96 -10.51
C ALA A 209 -14.27 1.03 -10.70
N PRO A 210 -15.18 1.37 -11.65
CA PRO A 210 -16.29 0.51 -12.03
C PRO A 210 -15.85 -0.92 -12.39
N THR A 211 -16.72 -1.89 -12.14
CA THR A 211 -16.38 -3.33 -12.35
C THR A 211 -16.16 -3.69 -13.81
N ASN A 212 -16.78 -2.97 -14.72
CA ASN A 212 -16.63 -3.13 -16.17
C ASN A 212 -15.33 -2.55 -16.73
N VAL A 213 -14.57 -1.77 -15.94
CA VAL A 213 -13.30 -1.19 -16.34
C VAL A 213 -12.14 -2.03 -15.80
N SER A 214 -11.15 -2.34 -16.64
CA SER A 214 -9.94 -3.01 -16.20
C SER A 214 -9.16 -2.12 -15.23
N ALA A 215 -8.82 -2.64 -14.04
CA ALA A 215 -8.04 -1.91 -13.05
C ALA A 215 -6.65 -1.49 -13.56
N ILE A 216 -6.03 -2.34 -14.40
CA ILE A 216 -4.74 -2.02 -15.01
C ILE A 216 -4.88 -0.87 -15.99
N ARG A 217 -5.92 -0.88 -16.82
CA ARG A 217 -6.18 0.21 -17.76
C ARG A 217 -6.47 1.51 -17.01
N ALA A 218 -7.34 1.47 -16.00
CA ALA A 218 -7.66 2.64 -15.17
C ALA A 218 -6.40 3.20 -14.49
N SER A 219 -5.52 2.34 -13.95
CA SER A 219 -4.24 2.75 -13.38
C SER A 219 -3.31 3.40 -14.42
N ALA A 220 -3.21 2.81 -15.62
CA ALA A 220 -2.36 3.34 -16.69
C ALA A 220 -2.86 4.70 -17.22
N GLU A 221 -4.18 4.94 -17.20
CA GLU A 221 -4.80 6.21 -17.62
C GLU A 221 -4.40 7.37 -16.70
N VAL A 222 -4.18 7.15 -15.39
CA VAL A 222 -3.71 8.17 -14.44
C VAL A 222 -2.45 8.88 -14.94
N SER A 223 -1.51 8.13 -15.51
CA SER A 223 -0.26 8.68 -16.03
C SER A 223 -0.30 8.94 -17.54
N GLY A 224 -1.48 8.83 -18.19
CA GLY A 224 -1.66 9.06 -19.62
C GLY A 224 -1.25 10.47 -20.05
N GLY A 225 -0.24 10.59 -20.92
CA GLY A 225 0.30 11.88 -21.39
C GLY A 225 1.03 12.71 -20.32
N ARG A 226 1.06 12.29 -19.05
CA ARG A 226 1.56 13.07 -17.89
C ARG A 226 2.57 12.30 -17.05
N PHE A 227 3.27 11.35 -17.65
CA PHE A 227 4.14 10.41 -16.97
C PHE A 227 5.09 11.08 -15.96
N TRP A 228 5.87 12.08 -16.38
CA TRP A 228 6.85 12.73 -15.52
C TRP A 228 6.22 13.51 -14.36
N SER A 229 5.05 14.09 -14.59
CA SER A 229 4.32 14.80 -13.53
C SER A 229 3.79 13.85 -12.46
N VAL A 230 3.26 12.69 -12.86
CA VAL A 230 2.77 11.65 -11.95
C VAL A 230 3.95 10.98 -11.25
N PHE A 231 4.97 10.55 -11.99
CA PHE A 231 6.19 9.96 -11.43
C PHE A 231 6.85 10.86 -10.41
N GLY A 232 7.07 12.13 -10.75
CA GLY A 232 7.70 13.10 -9.84
C GLY A 232 6.94 13.27 -8.52
N ARG A 233 5.59 13.31 -8.56
CA ARG A 233 4.76 13.37 -7.34
C ARG A 233 4.89 12.12 -6.50
N ILE A 234 4.75 10.94 -7.12
CA ILE A 234 4.89 9.66 -6.42
C ILE A 234 6.27 9.56 -5.79
N PHE A 235 7.32 9.85 -6.57
CA PHE A 235 8.70 9.74 -6.13
C PHE A 235 9.01 10.68 -4.95
N LEU A 236 8.73 11.97 -5.09
CA LEU A 236 8.98 12.96 -4.03
C LEU A 236 8.15 12.68 -2.78
N PHE A 237 6.89 12.30 -2.94
CA PHE A 237 6.02 11.96 -1.82
C PHE A 237 6.51 10.70 -1.09
N THR A 238 6.83 9.64 -1.82
CA THR A 238 7.33 8.38 -1.23
C THR A 238 8.69 8.58 -0.56
N LEU A 239 9.56 9.39 -1.16
CA LEU A 239 10.85 9.75 -0.56
C LEU A 239 10.66 10.54 0.75
N ALA A 240 9.83 11.57 0.74
CA ALA A 240 9.55 12.39 1.93
C ALA A 240 8.90 11.56 3.04
N LEU A 241 7.90 10.73 2.71
CA LEU A 241 7.24 9.84 3.67
C LEU A 241 8.22 8.79 4.22
N GLY A 242 9.03 8.16 3.35
CA GLY A 242 10.04 7.18 3.75
C GLY A 242 11.09 7.77 4.67
N LEU A 243 11.62 8.98 4.37
CA LEU A 243 12.54 9.68 5.25
C LEU A 243 11.89 10.01 6.60
N SER A 244 10.64 10.50 6.59
CA SER A 244 9.91 10.81 7.83
C SER A 244 9.70 9.56 8.70
N VAL A 245 9.30 8.44 8.11
CA VAL A 245 9.14 7.17 8.83
C VAL A 245 10.47 6.70 9.40
N ASN A 246 11.57 6.77 8.63
CA ASN A 246 12.89 6.39 9.11
C ASN A 246 13.36 7.27 10.28
N VAL A 247 13.16 8.57 10.21
CA VAL A 247 13.50 9.50 11.32
C VAL A 247 12.70 9.15 12.58
N VAL A 248 11.38 8.94 12.45
CA VAL A 248 10.53 8.56 13.58
C VAL A 248 10.98 7.23 14.19
N THR A 249 11.23 6.22 13.36
CA THR A 249 11.66 4.90 13.81
C THR A 249 13.03 4.96 14.50
N ALA A 250 13.99 5.68 13.91
CA ALA A 250 15.31 5.86 14.50
C ALA A 250 15.25 6.61 15.83
N THR A 251 14.40 7.64 15.92
CA THR A 251 14.19 8.41 17.17
C THR A 251 13.59 7.53 18.27
N LEU A 252 12.56 6.75 17.95
CA LEU A 252 11.93 5.86 18.91
C LEU A 252 12.87 4.72 19.32
N GLY A 253 13.62 4.13 18.39
CA GLY A 253 14.69 3.17 18.69
C GLY A 253 15.77 3.75 19.58
N GLY A 254 16.24 4.97 19.28
CA GLY A 254 17.19 5.70 20.13
C GLY A 254 16.65 5.97 21.55
N LEU A 255 15.36 6.36 21.68
CA LEU A 255 14.74 6.54 22.99
C LEU A 255 14.62 5.22 23.77
N ALA A 256 14.29 4.12 23.08
CA ALA A 256 14.23 2.79 23.71
C ALA A 256 15.60 2.38 24.26
N SER A 257 16.71 2.71 23.58
CA SER A 257 18.06 2.43 24.05
C SER A 257 18.47 3.18 25.33
N PHE A 258 17.87 4.34 25.59
CA PHE A 258 18.10 5.05 26.85
C PHE A 258 17.33 4.40 28.03
N VAL A 259 16.22 3.70 27.74
CA VAL A 259 15.41 3.02 28.76
C VAL A 259 15.99 1.65 29.08
N ASP A 260 16.42 0.92 28.06
CA ASP A 260 17.10 -0.37 28.20
C ASP A 260 18.21 -0.46 27.13
N PRO A 261 19.48 -0.30 27.51
CA PRO A 261 20.62 -0.44 26.58
C PRO A 261 20.70 -1.83 25.91
N ASN A 262 20.13 -2.86 26.52
CA ASN A 262 20.10 -4.21 25.95
C ASN A 262 18.94 -4.43 24.99
N ALA A 263 17.86 -3.65 25.07
CA ALA A 263 16.72 -3.71 24.15
C ALA A 263 17.09 -3.29 22.72
N VAL A 264 18.19 -2.53 22.54
CA VAL A 264 18.69 -2.05 21.24
C VAL A 264 19.72 -2.99 20.62
N ALA A 265 20.17 -3.99 21.33
CA ALA A 265 20.96 -5.08 20.78
C ALA A 265 20.21 -5.96 19.74
N LEU A 266 19.08 -5.48 19.22
CA LEU A 266 18.51 -5.90 17.92
C LEU A 266 19.35 -5.45 16.72
N ASN A 267 20.35 -4.62 16.92
CA ASN A 267 21.46 -4.54 15.99
C ASN A 267 22.15 -5.89 16.08
N PHE A 268 21.98 -6.68 15.04
CA PHE A 268 22.78 -7.84 14.77
C PHE A 268 24.27 -7.46 14.90
N GLU A 269 24.75 -7.36 16.09
CA GLU A 269 26.16 -7.39 16.39
C GLU A 269 26.61 -8.83 16.25
N ILE A 270 26.57 -9.32 14.98
CA ILE A 270 27.38 -10.47 14.55
C ILE A 270 28.82 -9.94 14.60
N GLN A 271 29.32 -9.74 15.79
CA GLN A 271 30.66 -9.23 16.00
C GLN A 271 31.38 -10.10 17.02
N ASN A 272 31.35 -11.43 16.79
CA ASN A 272 32.37 -12.29 17.33
C ASN A 272 32.43 -13.58 16.53
N ASP A 273 33.64 -14.05 16.19
CA ASP A 273 33.96 -15.31 15.54
C ASP A 273 33.45 -16.57 16.30
N ASP A 274 32.96 -16.40 17.52
CA ASP A 274 32.38 -17.45 18.35
C ASP A 274 30.91 -17.82 18.04
N PHE A 275 30.26 -17.06 17.16
CA PHE A 275 28.86 -17.30 16.78
C PHE A 275 28.64 -18.55 15.90
N LEU A 276 29.71 -19.08 15.33
CA LEU A 276 29.68 -20.24 14.42
C LEU A 276 29.53 -21.61 15.14
N VAL A 277 29.44 -21.66 16.48
CA VAL A 277 29.46 -22.91 17.23
C VAL A 277 28.33 -23.07 18.25
N GLN A 278 27.42 -22.13 18.39
CA GLN A 278 26.32 -22.26 19.35
C GLN A 278 25.02 -22.75 18.71
N ASP A 279 24.53 -23.88 19.18
CA ASP A 279 23.18 -24.37 18.91
C ASP A 279 22.17 -23.39 19.49
N PHE A 280 21.24 -22.88 18.67
CA PHE A 280 20.19 -21.96 19.13
C PHE A 280 18.87 -22.24 18.45
N LYS A 281 17.77 -21.94 19.14
CA LYS A 281 16.44 -21.94 18.53
C LYS A 281 16.20 -20.61 17.82
N VAL A 282 15.50 -20.66 16.70
CA VAL A 282 15.11 -19.43 15.95
C VAL A 282 14.34 -18.46 16.85
N VAL A 283 13.55 -18.98 17.81
CA VAL A 283 12.80 -18.15 18.75
C VAL A 283 13.69 -17.40 19.75
N ASP A 284 14.89 -17.91 20.05
CA ASP A 284 15.83 -17.29 20.97
C ASP A 284 16.52 -16.05 20.37
N LEU A 285 16.46 -15.90 19.03
CA LEU A 285 16.91 -14.69 18.31
C LEU A 285 15.92 -13.52 18.42
N LEU A 286 14.75 -13.77 19.00
CA LEU A 286 13.72 -12.75 19.14
C LEU A 286 13.87 -12.06 20.49
N PRO A 287 13.54 -10.77 20.57
CA PRO A 287 13.46 -10.05 21.84
C PRO A 287 12.54 -10.78 22.83
N SER A 288 12.68 -10.46 24.10
CA SER A 288 11.76 -10.96 25.12
C SER A 288 10.30 -10.75 24.67
N SER A 289 9.40 -11.65 25.04
CA SER A 289 8.00 -11.59 24.59
C SER A 289 7.33 -10.22 24.84
N GLY A 290 7.71 -9.52 25.91
CA GLY A 290 7.22 -8.18 26.22
C GLY A 290 7.75 -7.11 25.26
N GLU A 291 9.04 -7.09 25.01
CA GLU A 291 9.71 -6.15 24.09
C GLU A 291 9.23 -6.35 22.65
N PHE A 292 9.08 -7.61 22.23
CA PHE A 292 8.54 -7.94 20.92
C PHE A 292 7.13 -7.39 20.73
N VAL A 293 6.24 -7.57 21.71
CA VAL A 293 4.87 -7.03 21.64
C VAL A 293 4.87 -5.50 21.57
N VAL A 294 5.70 -4.83 22.38
CA VAL A 294 5.82 -3.36 22.34
C VAL A 294 6.34 -2.90 20.98
N ALA A 295 7.40 -3.51 20.47
CA ALA A 295 7.95 -3.18 19.15
C ALA A 295 6.92 -3.42 18.02
N LEU A 296 6.18 -4.53 18.09
CA LEU A 296 5.10 -4.85 17.13
C LEU A 296 3.97 -3.82 17.16
N VAL A 297 3.54 -3.36 18.35
CA VAL A 297 2.51 -2.34 18.48
C VAL A 297 3.00 -0.99 17.92
N ILE A 298 4.20 -0.55 18.31
CA ILE A 298 4.76 0.71 17.83
C ILE A 298 4.92 0.69 16.31
N SER A 299 5.51 -0.37 15.76
CA SER A 299 5.69 -0.51 14.31
C SER A 299 4.35 -0.57 13.58
N SER A 300 3.34 -1.23 14.15
CA SER A 300 1.99 -1.28 13.58
C SER A 300 1.33 0.10 13.53
N VAL A 301 1.50 0.93 14.55
CA VAL A 301 0.97 2.31 14.57
C VAL A 301 1.67 3.16 13.52
N ILE A 302 3.01 3.10 13.42
CA ILE A 302 3.77 3.85 12.42
C ILE A 302 3.38 3.42 11.00
N GLN A 303 3.26 2.13 10.76
CA GLN A 303 2.85 1.59 9.46
C GLN A 303 1.39 1.95 9.13
N ALA A 304 0.48 1.91 10.11
CA ALA A 304 -0.90 2.36 9.92
C ALA A 304 -0.97 3.84 9.52
N ALA A 305 -0.22 4.70 10.22
CA ALA A 305 -0.17 6.13 9.91
C ALA A 305 0.42 6.39 8.52
N SER A 306 1.56 5.77 8.19
CA SER A 306 2.20 5.93 6.88
C SER A 306 1.33 5.36 5.74
N GLY A 307 0.68 4.21 5.96
CA GLY A 307 -0.26 3.60 5.03
C GLY A 307 -1.48 4.47 4.78
N LEU A 308 -2.03 5.08 5.83
CA LEU A 308 -3.14 6.02 5.75
C LEU A 308 -2.78 7.25 4.90
N ILE A 309 -1.65 7.89 5.19
CA ILE A 309 -1.18 9.08 4.47
C ILE A 309 -0.88 8.75 3.01
N SER A 310 -0.18 7.64 2.74
CA SER A 310 0.15 7.22 1.38
C SER A 310 -1.10 6.89 0.58
N THR A 311 -2.04 6.13 1.15
CA THR A 311 -3.29 5.78 0.47
C THR A 311 -4.11 7.03 0.15
N SER A 312 -4.19 8.01 1.07
CA SER A 312 -4.88 9.29 0.80
C SER A 312 -4.26 10.04 -0.38
N ALA A 313 -2.93 10.14 -0.42
CA ALA A 313 -2.22 10.80 -1.52
C ALA A 313 -2.47 10.11 -2.87
N PHE A 314 -2.44 8.77 -2.89
CA PHE A 314 -2.67 8.00 -4.11
C PHE A 314 -4.13 8.06 -4.56
N VAL A 315 -5.10 7.92 -3.63
CA VAL A 315 -6.53 8.09 -3.94
C VAL A 315 -6.78 9.48 -4.50
N ARG A 316 -6.24 10.52 -3.87
CA ARG A 316 -6.40 11.90 -4.34
C ARG A 316 -5.81 12.08 -5.74
N LEU A 317 -4.60 11.61 -6.00
CA LEU A 317 -3.96 11.71 -7.30
C LEU A 317 -4.72 10.92 -8.38
N TYR A 318 -5.29 9.76 -8.01
CA TYR A 318 -6.17 8.97 -8.87
C TYR A 318 -7.40 9.77 -9.28
N LEU A 319 -8.09 10.40 -8.32
CA LEU A 319 -9.27 11.21 -8.56
C LEU A 319 -8.97 12.48 -9.39
N ASP A 320 -7.90 13.19 -9.06
CA ASP A 320 -7.46 14.40 -9.78
C ASP A 320 -7.03 14.10 -11.22
N SER A 321 -6.68 12.85 -11.52
CA SER A 321 -6.34 12.45 -12.89
C SER A 321 -7.55 12.33 -13.82
N GLY A 322 -8.77 12.30 -13.29
CA GLY A 322 -10.00 12.01 -14.03
C GLY A 322 -10.15 10.54 -14.40
N ALA A 323 -9.41 9.63 -13.72
CA ALA A 323 -9.57 8.20 -13.90
C ALA A 323 -10.97 7.74 -13.46
N PRO A 324 -11.53 6.66 -14.07
CA PRO A 324 -12.87 6.18 -13.75
C PRO A 324 -13.02 5.84 -12.26
N ALA A 325 -14.03 6.42 -11.61
CA ALA A 325 -14.36 6.17 -10.20
C ALA A 325 -15.87 6.04 -10.01
N GLU A 326 -16.28 5.23 -9.04
CA GLU A 326 -17.68 4.91 -8.75
C GLU A 326 -17.98 5.24 -7.28
N LEU A 327 -19.05 6.00 -7.03
CA LEU A 327 -19.44 6.47 -5.69
C LEU A 327 -20.45 5.55 -4.98
N ASP A 328 -20.93 4.48 -5.62
CA ASP A 328 -22.01 3.60 -5.12
C ASP A 328 -21.85 3.13 -3.68
#